data_0471c08efd36035e67b5e12b396357d0
#
_entry.id   0471c08efd36035e67b5e12b396357d0
#
_cell.length_a   1.000
_cell.length_b   1.000
_cell.length_c   1.000
_cell.angle_alpha   90.00
_cell.angle_beta   90.00
_cell.angle_gamma   90.00
#
_symmetry.space_group_name_H-M   'P 1'
#
loop_
_entity.id
_entity.type
_entity.pdbx_description
1 polymer ?
#
loop_
_entity_poly.entity_id
_entity_poly.type
_entity_poly.pdbx_seq_one_letter_code
_entity_poly.pdbx_strand_id
1 'polypeptide(L)'
;MNDHAKRLSFREILQAPAGTMAPSAPDPMFARLIQDCGYKLFHLAGNGMHRSLVLPDCSMVTMTEMADRVGTIAQVLDIPVLVDGETGYGGPLQTARAVRAFERTGVAGIRFEDSQFGENGIDGDRPPVPISEYVDLIKAAVDARVDSALVLVVRCDARAVETREQVLERIQTYVDAGIDAIGIHLTDAEEHKWFGASAPAPLINPWPRAGIDTMSEFFALGFKVALVTSSVSMAALAAARTMLQELKTTGSQDNYFAGVAGFEEVRRWYRDLGFRPTKPFK
;
A
#
# COMPACT_ATOMS: atom_id res chain seq x y z
N MET A 1 6.43 5.36 -17.93
CA MET A 1 7.56 4.50 -17.50
C MET A 1 7.17 3.05 -17.71
N ASN A 2 8.06 2.12 -18.13
CA ASN A 2 7.73 0.69 -18.20
C ASN A 2 7.79 0.04 -16.80
N ASP A 3 7.23 -1.17 -16.66
CA ASP A 3 7.07 -1.82 -15.35
C ASP A 3 8.42 -2.12 -14.67
N HIS A 4 9.42 -2.57 -15.43
CA HIS A 4 10.76 -2.82 -14.90
C HIS A 4 11.40 -1.54 -14.35
N ALA A 5 11.27 -0.41 -15.04
CA ALA A 5 11.79 0.88 -14.56
C ALA A 5 11.04 1.37 -13.30
N LYS A 6 9.73 1.12 -13.18
CA LYS A 6 8.97 1.41 -11.94
C LYS A 6 9.48 0.55 -10.78
N ARG A 7 9.80 -0.72 -11.00
CA ARG A 7 10.37 -1.62 -10.00
C ARG A 7 11.74 -1.15 -9.53
N LEU A 8 12.63 -0.77 -10.46
CA LEU A 8 13.93 -0.19 -10.12
C LEU A 8 13.78 1.11 -9.32
N SER A 9 12.85 1.99 -9.72
CA SER A 9 12.58 3.23 -8.97
C SER A 9 12.11 2.95 -7.53
N PHE A 10 11.33 1.88 -7.29
CA PHE A 10 10.98 1.51 -5.93
C PHE A 10 12.20 1.02 -5.12
N ARG A 11 13.10 0.25 -5.73
CA ARG A 11 14.37 -0.15 -5.08
C ARG A 11 15.25 1.06 -4.75
N GLU A 12 15.32 2.05 -5.64
CA GLU A 12 16.01 3.31 -5.39
C GLU A 12 15.42 4.07 -4.19
N ILE A 13 14.07 4.12 -4.07
CA ILE A 13 13.38 4.71 -2.91
C ILE A 13 13.81 4.02 -1.61
N LEU A 14 13.89 2.69 -1.59
CA LEU A 14 14.29 1.91 -0.42
C LEU A 14 15.76 2.16 0.00
N GLN A 15 16.63 2.50 -0.95
CA GLN A 15 18.04 2.78 -0.70
C GLN A 15 18.33 4.26 -0.45
N ALA A 16 17.38 5.13 -0.78
CA ALA A 16 17.59 6.57 -0.65
C ALA A 16 17.82 6.98 0.82
N PRO A 17 18.66 8.00 1.07
CA PRO A 17 18.83 8.54 2.42
C PRO A 17 17.58 9.23 2.94
N ALA A 18 16.80 9.85 2.04
CA ALA A 18 15.53 10.50 2.37
C ALA A 18 14.37 9.52 2.34
N GLY A 19 13.48 9.60 3.31
CA GLY A 19 12.24 8.81 3.32
C GLY A 19 11.19 9.31 2.32
N THR A 20 10.24 8.44 1.99
CA THR A 20 9.17 8.72 1.00
C THR A 20 7.81 8.39 1.60
N MET A 21 6.81 9.26 1.37
CA MET A 21 5.41 8.97 1.69
C MET A 21 4.75 8.19 0.56
N ALA A 22 3.94 7.21 0.90
CA ALA A 22 3.12 6.43 -0.01
C ALA A 22 1.63 6.55 0.37
N PRO A 23 0.92 7.57 -0.14
CA PRO A 23 -0.52 7.68 0.04
C PRO A 23 -1.26 6.55 -0.68
N SER A 24 -2.46 6.23 -0.15
CA SER A 24 -3.31 5.16 -0.62
C SER A 24 -4.69 5.66 -1.03
N ALA A 25 -5.21 5.10 -2.11
CA ALA A 25 -6.59 5.23 -2.53
C ALA A 25 -7.05 3.96 -3.26
N PRO A 26 -8.35 3.61 -3.23
CA PRO A 26 -8.82 2.35 -3.81
C PRO A 26 -9.19 2.45 -5.30
N ASP A 27 -8.94 3.57 -5.97
CA ASP A 27 -9.35 3.77 -7.35
C ASP A 27 -8.34 4.57 -8.20
N PRO A 28 -8.39 4.44 -9.54
CA PRO A 28 -7.44 5.09 -10.44
C PRO A 28 -7.50 6.62 -10.43
N MET A 29 -8.67 7.24 -10.17
CA MET A 29 -8.82 8.70 -10.19
C MET A 29 -8.01 9.34 -9.05
N PHE A 30 -8.18 8.85 -7.83
CA PHE A 30 -7.40 9.35 -6.69
C PHE A 30 -5.93 8.93 -6.77
N ALA A 31 -5.62 7.76 -7.35
CA ALA A 31 -4.24 7.36 -7.59
C ALA A 31 -3.53 8.36 -8.52
N ARG A 32 -4.19 8.77 -9.60
CA ARG A 32 -3.66 9.81 -10.50
C ARG A 32 -3.49 11.15 -9.81
N LEU A 33 -4.46 11.58 -8.98
CA LEU A 33 -4.36 12.80 -8.18
C LEU A 33 -3.14 12.75 -7.23
N ILE A 34 -2.91 11.61 -6.58
CA ILE A 34 -1.73 11.41 -5.70
C ILE A 34 -0.44 11.64 -6.50
N GLN A 35 -0.31 11.04 -7.69
CA GLN A 35 0.86 11.26 -8.55
C GLN A 35 0.99 12.74 -8.94
N ASP A 36 -0.07 13.40 -9.34
CA ASP A 36 -0.08 14.80 -9.75
C ASP A 36 0.28 15.76 -8.60
N CYS A 37 -0.01 15.38 -7.36
CA CYS A 37 0.46 16.07 -6.15
C CYS A 37 1.96 15.88 -5.89
N GLY A 38 2.69 15.15 -6.74
CA GLY A 38 4.15 15.00 -6.68
C GLY A 38 4.64 13.85 -5.80
N TYR A 39 3.75 12.96 -5.32
CA TYR A 39 4.18 11.76 -4.61
C TYR A 39 4.88 10.78 -5.56
N LYS A 40 5.91 10.10 -5.03
CA LYS A 40 6.81 9.24 -5.81
C LYS A 40 6.54 7.75 -5.66
N LEU A 41 5.61 7.38 -4.78
CA LEU A 41 5.20 6.01 -4.52
C LEU A 41 3.71 6.01 -4.20
N PHE A 42 2.98 5.06 -4.75
CA PHE A 42 1.57 4.82 -4.46
C PHE A 42 1.42 3.48 -3.73
N HIS A 43 0.48 3.40 -2.79
CA HIS A 43 0.16 2.17 -2.08
C HIS A 43 -1.32 1.82 -2.24
N LEU A 44 -1.64 0.63 -2.76
CA LEU A 44 -2.99 0.07 -2.65
C LEU A 44 -3.08 -0.76 -1.38
N ALA A 45 -3.63 -0.16 -0.33
CA ALA A 45 -3.81 -0.81 0.96
C ALA A 45 -5.00 -1.76 0.98
N GLY A 46 -4.86 -2.94 1.58
CA GLY A 46 -5.93 -3.93 1.75
C GLY A 46 -7.14 -3.35 2.45
N ASN A 47 -6.95 -2.65 3.56
CA ASN A 47 -8.04 -1.99 4.28
C ASN A 47 -8.78 -0.94 3.44
N GLY A 48 -8.09 -0.24 2.54
CA GLY A 48 -8.68 0.71 1.60
C GLY A 48 -9.56 0.00 0.57
N MET A 49 -9.08 -1.13 0.08
CA MET A 49 -9.83 -1.98 -0.86
C MET A 49 -11.09 -2.55 -0.20
N HIS A 50 -10.98 -3.16 0.98
CA HIS A 50 -12.13 -3.69 1.73
C HIS A 50 -13.19 -2.61 1.98
N ARG A 51 -12.80 -1.43 2.47
CA ARG A 51 -13.72 -0.31 2.71
C ARG A 51 -14.41 0.20 1.45
N SER A 52 -13.73 0.18 0.31
CA SER A 52 -14.33 0.60 -0.97
C SER A 52 -15.47 -0.32 -1.43
N LEU A 53 -15.46 -1.56 -0.96
CA LEU A 53 -16.48 -2.58 -1.19
C LEU A 53 -17.49 -2.70 -0.02
N VAL A 54 -17.34 -1.86 1.01
CA VAL A 54 -18.15 -1.92 2.26
C VAL A 54 -18.00 -3.29 2.95
N LEU A 55 -16.80 -3.86 2.90
CA LEU A 55 -16.43 -5.12 3.55
C LEU A 55 -15.54 -4.85 4.77
N PRO A 56 -15.63 -5.68 5.82
CA PRO A 56 -14.67 -5.65 6.93
C PRO A 56 -13.29 -6.10 6.46
N ASP A 57 -12.24 -5.57 7.11
CA ASP A 57 -10.84 -5.87 6.82
C ASP A 57 -10.42 -7.21 7.47
N CYS A 58 -10.89 -8.30 6.91
CA CYS A 58 -10.68 -9.67 7.39
C CYS A 58 -10.50 -10.68 6.26
N SER A 59 -9.65 -10.37 5.31
CA SER A 59 -9.30 -11.21 4.16
C SER A 59 -10.49 -11.61 3.26
N MET A 60 -11.54 -10.77 3.21
CA MET A 60 -12.73 -11.04 2.38
C MET A 60 -12.53 -10.69 0.91
N VAL A 61 -11.61 -9.76 0.60
CA VAL A 61 -11.27 -9.40 -0.77
C VAL A 61 -10.43 -10.52 -1.38
N THR A 62 -10.87 -11.05 -2.50
CA THR A 62 -10.16 -12.12 -3.21
C THR A 62 -8.91 -11.60 -3.93
N MET A 63 -7.95 -12.51 -4.19
CA MET A 63 -6.76 -12.20 -4.99
C MET A 63 -7.11 -11.60 -6.36
N THR A 64 -8.17 -12.11 -7.01
CA THR A 64 -8.59 -11.62 -8.34
C THR A 64 -9.12 -10.19 -8.28
N GLU A 65 -9.97 -9.89 -7.30
CA GLU A 65 -10.50 -8.52 -7.11
C GLU A 65 -9.37 -7.52 -6.81
N MET A 66 -8.39 -7.92 -5.99
CA MET A 66 -7.23 -7.07 -5.70
C MET A 66 -6.34 -6.87 -6.95
N ALA A 67 -6.07 -7.95 -7.70
CA ALA A 67 -5.27 -7.89 -8.93
C ALA A 67 -5.94 -7.04 -10.01
N ASP A 68 -7.24 -7.20 -10.22
CA ASP A 68 -8.01 -6.40 -11.18
C ASP A 68 -7.98 -4.91 -10.79
N ARG A 69 -8.19 -4.61 -9.51
CA ARG A 69 -8.16 -3.23 -9.01
C ARG A 69 -6.78 -2.60 -9.19
N VAL A 70 -5.71 -3.27 -8.72
CA VAL A 70 -4.36 -2.71 -8.82
C VAL A 70 -3.89 -2.60 -10.27
N GLY A 71 -4.34 -3.50 -11.15
CA GLY A 71 -4.07 -3.43 -12.58
C GLY A 71 -4.60 -2.15 -13.22
N THR A 72 -5.85 -1.75 -12.90
CA THR A 72 -6.42 -0.49 -13.38
C THR A 72 -5.68 0.74 -12.85
N ILE A 73 -5.17 0.67 -11.61
CA ILE A 73 -4.38 1.74 -10.98
C ILE A 73 -2.99 1.83 -11.63
N ALA A 74 -2.28 0.71 -11.77
CA ALA A 74 -0.91 0.68 -12.29
C ALA A 74 -0.81 1.20 -13.75
N GLN A 75 -1.89 1.02 -14.54
CA GLN A 75 -1.97 1.49 -15.92
C GLN A 75 -2.04 3.02 -16.06
N VAL A 76 -2.55 3.73 -15.05
CA VAL A 76 -2.69 5.19 -15.10
C VAL A 76 -1.57 5.94 -14.38
N LEU A 77 -0.63 5.22 -13.78
CA LEU A 77 0.49 5.78 -13.00
C LEU A 77 1.83 5.57 -13.72
N ASP A 78 2.69 6.57 -13.62
CA ASP A 78 4.11 6.50 -13.99
C ASP A 78 5.04 6.26 -12.79
N ILE A 79 4.52 6.37 -11.57
CA ILE A 79 5.22 6.07 -10.32
C ILE A 79 5.06 4.61 -9.93
N PRO A 80 5.97 4.03 -9.13
CA PRO A 80 5.84 2.67 -8.62
C PRO A 80 4.60 2.50 -7.75
N VAL A 81 4.02 1.29 -7.80
CA VAL A 81 2.85 0.88 -7.03
C VAL A 81 3.25 -0.27 -6.11
N LEU A 82 3.03 -0.10 -4.81
CA LEU A 82 3.04 -1.17 -3.81
C LEU A 82 1.60 -1.64 -3.58
N VAL A 83 1.36 -2.95 -3.60
CA VAL A 83 0.05 -3.55 -3.32
C VAL A 83 0.10 -4.43 -2.08
N ASP A 84 -0.94 -4.39 -1.25
CA ASP A 84 -1.13 -5.38 -0.20
C ASP A 84 -1.52 -6.73 -0.83
N GLY A 85 -0.78 -7.76 -0.48
CA GLY A 85 -0.98 -9.16 -0.88
C GLY A 85 -1.67 -9.97 0.22
N GLU A 86 -2.22 -9.30 1.25
CA GLU A 86 -2.85 -9.91 2.41
C GLU A 86 -1.93 -10.99 3.03
N THR A 87 -2.45 -12.09 3.48
CA THR A 87 -1.66 -13.22 4.02
C THR A 87 -1.17 -14.21 2.92
N GLY A 88 -1.20 -13.81 1.64
CA GLY A 88 -0.80 -14.67 0.50
C GLY A 88 -1.95 -15.48 -0.10
N TYR A 89 -3.20 -15.30 0.37
CA TYR A 89 -4.42 -15.95 -0.10
C TYR A 89 -4.44 -17.48 0.07
N GLY A 90 -3.66 -18.00 1.00
CA GLY A 90 -3.58 -19.42 1.34
C GLY A 90 -2.14 -19.88 1.58
N GLY A 91 -1.82 -21.12 1.21
CA GLY A 91 -0.48 -21.69 1.40
C GLY A 91 0.53 -21.26 0.29
N PRO A 92 1.73 -21.90 0.26
CA PRO A 92 2.80 -21.52 -0.67
C PRO A 92 2.41 -21.49 -2.15
N LEU A 93 1.58 -22.43 -2.61
CA LEU A 93 1.12 -22.44 -4.01
C LEU A 93 0.20 -21.27 -4.35
N GLN A 94 -0.67 -20.88 -3.43
CA GLN A 94 -1.55 -19.73 -3.60
C GLN A 94 -0.74 -18.44 -3.58
N THR A 95 0.23 -18.32 -2.70
CA THR A 95 1.16 -17.18 -2.63
C THR A 95 1.96 -17.05 -3.93
N ALA A 96 2.52 -18.13 -4.46
CA ALA A 96 3.20 -18.13 -5.76
C ALA A 96 2.28 -17.70 -6.90
N ARG A 97 1.02 -18.14 -6.90
CA ARG A 97 0.01 -17.68 -7.88
C ARG A 97 -0.29 -16.19 -7.73
N ALA A 98 -0.42 -15.70 -6.50
CA ALA A 98 -0.68 -14.29 -6.20
C ALA A 98 0.47 -13.39 -6.69
N VAL A 99 1.73 -13.76 -6.42
CA VAL A 99 2.91 -13.03 -6.92
C VAL A 99 2.86 -12.90 -8.44
N ARG A 100 2.64 -13.99 -9.17
CA ARG A 100 2.55 -13.97 -10.64
C ARG A 100 1.36 -13.14 -11.16
N ALA A 101 0.23 -13.17 -10.45
CA ALA A 101 -0.93 -12.37 -10.83
C ALA A 101 -0.65 -10.87 -10.65
N PHE A 102 -0.15 -10.47 -9.50
CA PHE A 102 0.20 -9.08 -9.21
C PHE A 102 1.34 -8.56 -10.10
N GLU A 103 2.38 -9.35 -10.32
CA GLU A 103 3.50 -8.94 -11.16
C GLU A 103 3.06 -8.59 -12.60
N ARG A 104 2.08 -9.32 -13.17
CA ARG A 104 1.50 -9.05 -14.50
C ARG A 104 0.71 -7.75 -14.56
N THR A 105 0.26 -7.20 -13.44
CA THR A 105 -0.45 -5.92 -13.41
C THR A 105 0.46 -4.70 -13.51
N GLY A 106 1.79 -4.91 -13.45
CA GLY A 106 2.78 -3.84 -13.51
C GLY A 106 3.12 -3.21 -12.16
N VAL A 107 2.75 -3.84 -11.03
CA VAL A 107 3.16 -3.36 -9.71
C VAL A 107 4.67 -3.42 -9.51
N ALA A 108 5.17 -2.54 -8.65
CA ALA A 108 6.58 -2.47 -8.30
C ALA A 108 6.92 -3.25 -7.03
N GLY A 109 5.93 -3.52 -6.19
CA GLY A 109 6.12 -4.33 -4.99
C GLY A 109 4.83 -4.95 -4.48
N ILE A 110 4.97 -6.01 -3.71
CA ILE A 110 3.89 -6.74 -3.04
C ILE A 110 4.23 -6.84 -1.56
N ARG A 111 3.26 -6.56 -0.69
CA ARG A 111 3.42 -6.61 0.77
C ARG A 111 2.51 -7.70 1.32
N PHE A 112 3.10 -8.77 1.85
CA PHE A 112 2.38 -9.86 2.52
C PHE A 112 2.42 -9.66 4.05
N GLU A 113 1.47 -10.26 4.77
CA GLU A 113 1.37 -10.24 6.22
C GLU A 113 1.66 -11.62 6.81
N ASP A 114 2.37 -11.68 7.96
CA ASP A 114 2.69 -12.94 8.64
C ASP A 114 1.58 -13.41 9.60
N SER A 115 0.43 -12.77 9.59
CA SER A 115 -0.72 -13.14 10.40
C SER A 115 -1.49 -14.32 9.81
N GLN A 116 -2.28 -14.99 10.65
CA GLN A 116 -3.14 -16.10 10.24
C GLN A 116 -4.25 -15.62 9.30
N PHE A 117 -4.54 -16.43 8.27
CA PHE A 117 -5.57 -16.11 7.28
C PHE A 117 -6.98 -16.04 7.90
N GLY A 118 -7.72 -14.97 7.56
CA GLY A 118 -9.11 -14.80 7.98
C GLY A 118 -9.31 -14.32 9.42
N GLU A 119 -8.26 -14.28 10.24
CA GLU A 119 -8.36 -13.87 11.65
C GLU A 119 -8.08 -12.37 11.88
N ASN A 120 -7.95 -11.59 10.83
CA ASN A 120 -7.84 -10.14 10.88
C ASN A 120 -9.20 -9.51 11.20
N GLY A 121 -9.79 -9.89 12.33
CA GLY A 121 -11.11 -9.38 12.74
C GLY A 121 -11.16 -7.87 12.88
N ILE A 122 -12.35 -7.32 12.84
CA ILE A 122 -12.63 -5.87 13.01
C ILE A 122 -12.01 -5.34 14.31
N ASP A 123 -11.94 -6.19 15.34
CA ASP A 123 -11.45 -5.88 16.70
C ASP A 123 -10.42 -6.94 17.17
N GLY A 124 -9.86 -7.75 16.28
CA GLY A 124 -9.14 -8.97 16.66
C GLY A 124 -7.64 -8.83 16.68
N ASP A 125 -7.05 -9.65 17.52
CA ASP A 125 -5.62 -9.96 17.51
C ASP A 125 -5.23 -10.55 16.16
N ARG A 126 -4.03 -10.21 15.71
CA ARG A 126 -3.41 -10.76 14.49
C ARG A 126 -2.29 -11.71 14.88
N PRO A 127 -2.59 -12.94 15.33
CA PRO A 127 -1.55 -13.86 15.73
C PRO A 127 -0.70 -14.22 14.50
N PRO A 128 0.64 -14.18 14.64
CA PRO A 128 1.52 -14.57 13.55
C PRO A 128 1.46 -16.09 13.34
N VAL A 129 1.72 -16.53 12.12
CA VAL A 129 1.97 -17.94 11.84
C VAL A 129 3.38 -18.34 12.34
N PRO A 130 3.66 -19.65 12.56
CA PRO A 130 5.00 -20.12 12.90
C PRO A 130 6.04 -19.65 11.86
N ILE A 131 7.25 -19.27 12.32
CA ILE A 131 8.33 -18.77 11.44
C ILE A 131 8.60 -19.73 10.29
N SER A 132 8.72 -21.03 10.57
CA SER A 132 9.02 -22.06 9.56
C SER A 132 7.96 -22.13 8.46
N GLU A 133 6.68 -22.02 8.84
CA GLU A 133 5.56 -22.02 7.90
C GLU A 133 5.58 -20.77 7.02
N TYR A 134 5.84 -19.61 7.62
CA TYR A 134 5.89 -18.36 6.85
C TYR A 134 7.11 -18.27 5.93
N VAL A 135 8.24 -18.84 6.32
CA VAL A 135 9.44 -18.98 5.47
C VAL A 135 9.13 -19.77 4.19
N ASP A 136 8.28 -20.78 4.26
CA ASP A 136 7.86 -21.54 3.07
C ASP A 136 6.99 -20.69 2.13
N LEU A 137 6.13 -19.81 2.67
CA LEU A 137 5.43 -18.79 1.86
C LEU A 137 6.40 -17.80 1.20
N ILE A 138 7.37 -17.29 1.96
CA ILE A 138 8.39 -16.37 1.43
C ILE A 138 9.17 -17.03 0.28
N LYS A 139 9.67 -18.24 0.46
CA LYS A 139 10.40 -18.95 -0.59
C LYS A 139 9.55 -19.13 -1.84
N ALA A 140 8.28 -19.51 -1.68
CA ALA A 140 7.35 -19.62 -2.81
C ALA A 140 7.11 -18.27 -3.51
N ALA A 141 7.06 -17.17 -2.76
CA ALA A 141 6.94 -15.83 -3.33
C ALA A 141 8.21 -15.42 -4.11
N VAL A 142 9.39 -15.67 -3.55
CA VAL A 142 10.69 -15.38 -4.18
C VAL A 142 10.87 -16.20 -5.45
N ASP A 143 10.57 -17.49 -5.43
CA ASP A 143 10.68 -18.37 -6.60
C ASP A 143 9.66 -18.05 -7.70
N ALA A 144 8.50 -17.52 -7.33
CA ALA A 144 7.46 -17.13 -8.28
C ALA A 144 7.74 -15.84 -9.01
N ARG A 145 8.57 -14.97 -8.45
CA ARG A 145 8.96 -13.66 -8.98
C ARG A 145 9.75 -13.84 -10.28
N VAL A 146 9.28 -13.23 -11.38
CA VAL A 146 9.94 -13.30 -12.69
C VAL A 146 10.97 -12.18 -12.86
N ASP A 147 10.58 -10.95 -12.53
CA ASP A 147 11.50 -9.81 -12.54
C ASP A 147 12.12 -9.61 -11.15
N SER A 148 13.42 -9.81 -11.04
CA SER A 148 14.17 -9.64 -9.79
C SER A 148 14.09 -8.23 -9.19
N ALA A 149 13.69 -7.24 -9.98
CA ALA A 149 13.46 -5.88 -9.51
C ALA A 149 12.14 -5.73 -8.73
N LEU A 150 11.16 -6.65 -8.87
CA LEU A 150 9.93 -6.65 -8.07
C LEU A 150 10.29 -6.75 -6.58
N VAL A 151 9.78 -5.81 -5.78
CA VAL A 151 10.05 -5.76 -4.33
C VAL A 151 9.07 -6.64 -3.58
N LEU A 152 9.58 -7.53 -2.74
CA LEU A 152 8.78 -8.32 -1.82
C LEU A 152 8.93 -7.77 -0.39
N VAL A 153 7.81 -7.42 0.22
CA VAL A 153 7.74 -6.83 1.56
C VAL A 153 6.97 -7.77 2.47
N VAL A 154 7.43 -7.95 3.70
CA VAL A 154 6.66 -8.62 4.75
C VAL A 154 6.26 -7.61 5.81
N ARG A 155 5.00 -7.64 6.19
CA ARG A 155 4.50 -7.02 7.42
C ARG A 155 4.50 -8.08 8.52
N CYS A 156 5.23 -7.80 9.59
CA CYS A 156 5.29 -8.63 10.79
C CYS A 156 4.34 -8.06 11.86
N ASP A 157 3.33 -8.82 12.23
CA ASP A 157 2.37 -8.46 13.29
C ASP A 157 2.68 -9.13 14.64
N ALA A 158 3.80 -9.87 14.73
CA ALA A 158 4.17 -10.67 15.90
C ALA A 158 4.45 -9.85 17.17
N ARG A 159 4.71 -8.52 17.05
CA ARG A 159 5.04 -7.67 18.20
C ARG A 159 3.94 -7.62 19.27
N ALA A 160 2.71 -7.93 18.92
CA ALA A 160 1.60 -8.03 19.88
C ALA A 160 1.78 -9.19 20.88
N VAL A 161 2.50 -10.25 20.53
CA VAL A 161 2.63 -11.50 21.31
C VAL A 161 4.09 -11.93 21.52
N GLU A 162 5.06 -11.31 20.83
CA GLU A 162 6.49 -11.61 20.92
C GLU A 162 7.28 -10.43 21.49
N THR A 163 8.43 -10.70 22.11
CA THR A 163 9.37 -9.67 22.56
C THR A 163 10.05 -8.98 21.37
N ARG A 164 10.70 -7.83 21.58
CA ARG A 164 11.46 -7.12 20.53
C ARG A 164 12.53 -8.01 19.90
N GLU A 165 13.24 -8.77 20.73
CA GLU A 165 14.33 -9.65 20.34
C GLU A 165 13.81 -10.83 19.50
N GLN A 166 12.68 -11.42 19.89
CA GLN A 166 12.02 -12.49 19.13
C GLN A 166 11.52 -12.00 17.77
N VAL A 167 10.91 -10.80 17.73
CA VAL A 167 10.52 -10.17 16.46
C VAL A 167 11.74 -9.87 15.59
N LEU A 168 12.86 -9.40 16.17
CA LEU A 168 14.08 -9.14 15.40
C LEU A 168 14.65 -10.44 14.79
N GLU A 169 14.66 -11.54 15.53
CA GLU A 169 15.07 -12.86 15.02
C GLU A 169 14.14 -13.34 13.90
N ARG A 170 12.82 -13.16 14.08
CA ARG A 170 11.81 -13.49 13.09
C ARG A 170 12.03 -12.73 11.77
N ILE A 171 12.17 -11.40 11.82
CA ILE A 171 12.36 -10.60 10.61
C ILE A 171 13.72 -10.82 9.97
N GLN A 172 14.78 -11.14 10.76
CA GLN A 172 16.06 -11.55 10.20
C GLN A 172 15.90 -12.84 9.38
N THR A 173 15.17 -13.83 9.91
CA THR A 173 14.89 -15.08 9.20
C THR A 173 14.12 -14.83 7.89
N TYR A 174 13.20 -13.85 7.87
CA TYR A 174 12.47 -13.48 6.66
C TYR A 174 13.38 -12.80 5.61
N VAL A 175 14.29 -11.96 6.05
CA VAL A 175 15.29 -11.33 5.17
C VAL A 175 16.24 -12.40 4.57
N ASP A 176 16.71 -13.34 5.39
CA ASP A 176 17.56 -14.45 4.94
C ASP A 176 16.83 -15.37 3.95
N ALA A 177 15.49 -15.44 4.03
CA ALA A 177 14.66 -16.15 3.06
C ALA A 177 14.40 -15.38 1.75
N GLY A 178 14.83 -14.10 1.63
CA GLY A 178 14.82 -13.33 0.38
C GLY A 178 13.82 -12.17 0.32
N ILE A 179 13.33 -11.67 1.46
CA ILE A 179 12.51 -10.47 1.54
C ILE A 179 13.35 -9.21 1.39
N ASP A 180 12.85 -8.24 0.62
CA ASP A 180 13.57 -7.00 0.28
C ASP A 180 13.35 -5.87 1.30
N ALA A 181 12.20 -5.84 1.99
CA ALA A 181 11.85 -4.81 2.97
C ALA A 181 10.84 -5.34 4.01
N ILE A 182 10.80 -4.71 5.18
CA ILE A 182 9.99 -5.14 6.32
C ILE A 182 9.06 -4.01 6.77
N GLY A 183 7.82 -4.36 7.08
CA GLY A 183 6.91 -3.59 7.93
C GLY A 183 6.75 -4.28 9.27
N ILE A 184 6.57 -3.52 10.35
CA ILE A 184 6.32 -4.07 11.68
C ILE A 184 5.13 -3.34 12.30
N HIS A 185 4.16 -4.08 12.84
CA HIS A 185 3.08 -3.43 13.58
C HIS A 185 3.60 -2.90 14.92
N LEU A 186 3.77 -1.59 15.03
CA LEU A 186 4.33 -0.90 16.19
C LEU A 186 3.30 0.08 16.77
N THR A 187 3.26 0.23 18.09
CA THR A 187 2.23 0.99 18.79
C THR A 187 2.70 2.31 19.38
N ASP A 188 4.01 2.47 19.63
CA ASP A 188 4.57 3.66 20.29
C ASP A 188 5.90 4.12 19.68
N ALA A 189 6.34 5.32 20.05
CA ALA A 189 7.54 5.96 19.52
C ALA A 189 8.85 5.24 19.94
N GLU A 190 8.90 4.64 21.10
CA GLU A 190 10.10 3.91 21.58
C GLU A 190 10.31 2.62 20.78
N GLU A 191 9.22 1.92 20.43
CA GLU A 191 9.26 0.77 19.54
C GLU A 191 9.78 1.17 18.14
N HIS A 192 9.27 2.28 17.58
CA HIS A 192 9.75 2.77 16.29
C HIS A 192 11.24 3.12 16.32
N LYS A 193 11.71 3.78 17.39
CA LYS A 193 13.11 4.12 17.56
C LYS A 193 13.99 2.88 17.64
N TRP A 194 13.57 1.89 18.42
CA TRP A 194 14.34 0.67 18.61
C TRP A 194 14.45 -0.15 17.31
N PHE A 195 13.33 -0.40 16.65
CA PHE A 195 13.33 -1.14 15.38
C PHE A 195 14.00 -0.36 14.24
N GLY A 196 13.81 0.97 14.20
CA GLY A 196 14.48 1.82 13.23
C GLY A 196 16.00 1.74 13.27
N ALA A 197 16.56 1.52 14.48
CA ALA A 197 18.01 1.34 14.68
C ALA A 197 18.50 -0.10 14.47
N SER A 198 17.62 -1.10 14.59
CA SER A 198 18.02 -2.52 14.71
C SER A 198 17.59 -3.39 13.51
N ALA A 199 16.63 -2.95 12.70
CA ALA A 199 16.06 -3.77 11.64
C ALA A 199 17.09 -4.14 10.57
N PRO A 200 17.09 -5.40 10.08
CA PRO A 200 18.08 -5.91 9.12
C PRO A 200 17.83 -5.49 7.67
N ALA A 201 16.71 -4.84 7.38
CA ALA A 201 16.29 -4.43 6.05
C ALA A 201 15.55 -3.09 6.07
N PRO A 202 15.37 -2.41 4.92
CA PRO A 202 14.60 -1.18 4.83
C PRO A 202 13.19 -1.30 5.44
N LEU A 203 12.79 -0.33 6.26
CA LEU A 203 11.50 -0.33 6.95
C LEU A 203 10.45 0.44 6.18
N ILE A 204 9.28 -0.18 6.04
CA ILE A 204 8.06 0.37 5.42
C ILE A 204 6.90 0.24 6.41
N ASN A 205 6.50 1.33 7.05
CA ASN A 205 5.46 1.28 8.07
C ASN A 205 4.33 2.29 7.82
N PRO A 206 3.10 2.01 8.31
CA PRO A 206 2.10 3.05 8.49
C PRO A 206 2.67 4.18 9.35
N TRP A 207 2.33 5.42 9.03
CA TRP A 207 2.70 6.55 9.87
C TRP A 207 2.03 6.41 11.25
N PRO A 208 2.80 6.30 12.32
CA PRO A 208 2.22 6.23 13.66
C PRO A 208 1.72 7.61 14.09
N ARG A 209 0.56 7.64 14.76
CA ARG A 209 0.03 8.86 15.37
C ARG A 209 0.44 9.02 16.84
N ALA A 210 1.21 8.10 17.39
CA ALA A 210 1.56 8.03 18.80
C ALA A 210 2.97 8.57 19.05
N GLY A 211 3.10 9.86 19.35
CA GLY A 211 4.35 10.47 19.80
C GLY A 211 5.39 10.71 18.71
N ILE A 212 5.00 10.63 17.44
CA ILE A 212 5.81 11.04 16.28
C ILE A 212 4.91 11.98 15.46
N ASP A 213 5.16 13.28 15.58
CA ASP A 213 4.23 14.30 15.10
C ASP A 213 4.47 14.68 13.64
N THR A 214 5.67 14.46 13.12
CA THR A 214 6.04 14.83 11.76
C THR A 214 6.64 13.67 10.97
N MET A 215 6.50 13.73 9.63
CA MET A 215 7.17 12.79 8.72
C MET A 215 8.69 12.87 8.81
N SER A 216 9.24 14.06 9.10
CA SER A 216 10.68 14.24 9.27
C SER A 216 11.20 13.46 10.48
N GLU A 217 10.49 13.48 11.60
CA GLU A 217 10.82 12.67 12.79
C GLU A 217 10.73 11.18 12.48
N PHE A 218 9.66 10.75 11.81
CA PHE A 218 9.50 9.35 11.42
C PHE A 218 10.66 8.84 10.55
N PHE A 219 11.07 9.60 9.55
CA PHE A 219 12.19 9.23 8.69
C PHE A 219 13.54 9.30 9.39
N ALA A 220 13.72 10.23 10.35
CA ALA A 220 14.92 10.29 11.18
C ALA A 220 15.13 9.05 12.06
N LEU A 221 14.07 8.29 12.33
CA LEU A 221 14.16 7.00 13.02
C LEU A 221 14.66 5.85 12.12
N GLY A 222 14.90 6.08 10.82
CA GLY A 222 15.44 5.07 9.89
C GLY A 222 14.41 4.44 8.95
N PHE A 223 13.13 4.81 9.05
CA PHE A 223 12.10 4.32 8.14
C PHE A 223 12.27 4.89 6.72
N LYS A 224 12.07 4.06 5.71
CA LYS A 224 12.23 4.44 4.28
C LYS A 224 10.93 4.83 3.62
N VAL A 225 9.83 4.21 4.02
CA VAL A 225 8.51 4.51 3.48
C VAL A 225 7.49 4.68 4.61
N ALA A 226 6.76 5.78 4.56
CA ALA A 226 5.60 6.04 5.39
C ALA A 226 4.32 5.74 4.60
N LEU A 227 3.57 4.72 5.00
CA LEU A 227 2.28 4.38 4.39
C LEU A 227 1.17 5.27 4.96
N VAL A 228 0.45 5.98 4.09
CA VAL A 228 -0.67 6.86 4.46
C VAL A 228 -1.97 6.23 3.97
N THR A 229 -2.49 5.25 4.72
CA THR A 229 -3.42 4.23 4.21
C THR A 229 -4.87 4.67 4.00
N SER A 230 -5.38 5.66 4.73
CA SER A 230 -6.83 5.96 4.73
C SER A 230 -7.18 7.43 4.48
N SER A 231 -6.23 8.32 4.54
CA SER A 231 -6.49 9.78 4.60
C SER A 231 -7.23 10.30 3.37
N VAL A 232 -6.85 9.86 2.17
CA VAL A 232 -7.46 10.32 0.90
C VAL A 232 -8.92 9.90 0.84
N SER A 233 -9.21 8.62 1.10
CA SER A 233 -10.59 8.10 1.06
C SER A 233 -11.47 8.74 2.14
N MET A 234 -10.93 8.99 3.34
CA MET A 234 -11.69 9.65 4.41
C MET A 234 -11.98 11.12 4.10
N ALA A 235 -11.02 11.83 3.51
CA ALA A 235 -11.22 13.20 3.04
C ALA A 235 -12.30 13.26 1.94
N ALA A 236 -12.24 12.35 0.96
CA ALA A 236 -13.22 12.26 -0.11
C ALA A 236 -14.63 11.94 0.43
N LEU A 237 -14.76 11.00 1.37
CA LEU A 237 -16.02 10.65 2.01
C LEU A 237 -16.61 11.84 2.79
N ALA A 238 -15.78 12.60 3.51
CA ALA A 238 -16.22 13.78 4.24
C ALA A 238 -16.73 14.88 3.29
N ALA A 239 -16.00 15.16 2.23
CA ALA A 239 -16.38 16.14 1.21
C ALA A 239 -17.69 15.74 0.49
N ALA A 240 -17.81 14.47 0.08
CA ALA A 240 -19.00 13.94 -0.56
C ALA A 240 -20.23 14.04 0.37
N ARG A 241 -20.07 13.72 1.66
CA ARG A 241 -21.15 13.86 2.65
C ARG A 241 -21.63 15.30 2.76
N THR A 242 -20.73 16.26 2.86
CA THR A 242 -21.08 17.69 2.94
C THR A 242 -21.86 18.13 1.71
N MET A 243 -21.40 17.79 0.51
CA MET A 243 -22.08 18.11 -0.75
C MET A 243 -23.48 17.48 -0.83
N LEU A 244 -23.62 16.21 -0.46
CA LEU A 244 -24.92 15.51 -0.49
C LEU A 244 -25.92 16.12 0.51
N GLN A 245 -25.47 16.57 1.68
CA GLN A 245 -26.30 17.25 2.66
C GLN A 245 -26.76 18.62 2.16
N GLU A 246 -25.87 19.39 1.54
CA GLU A 246 -26.21 20.68 0.93
C GLU A 246 -27.23 20.48 -0.20
N LEU A 247 -26.97 19.58 -1.13
CA LEU A 247 -27.89 19.26 -2.23
C LEU A 247 -29.28 18.87 -1.73
N LYS A 248 -29.36 18.02 -0.68
CA LYS A 248 -30.63 17.61 -0.06
C LYS A 248 -31.39 18.79 0.56
N THR A 249 -30.67 19.77 1.14
CA THR A 249 -31.26 20.88 1.89
C THR A 249 -31.65 22.04 0.98
N THR A 250 -30.84 22.35 -0.01
CA THR A 250 -30.98 23.55 -0.87
C THR A 250 -31.52 23.24 -2.26
N GLY A 251 -31.43 21.99 -2.71
CA GLY A 251 -31.70 21.59 -4.11
C GLY A 251 -30.65 22.07 -5.11
N SER A 252 -29.52 22.66 -4.64
CA SER A 252 -28.42 23.17 -5.47
C SER A 252 -27.07 22.63 -4.99
N GLN A 253 -26.16 22.48 -5.92
CA GLN A 253 -24.74 22.14 -5.67
C GLN A 253 -23.77 23.27 -6.06
N ASP A 254 -24.31 24.45 -6.44
CA ASP A 254 -23.52 25.55 -7.02
C ASP A 254 -22.44 26.07 -6.08
N ASN A 255 -22.74 26.19 -4.79
CA ASN A 255 -21.75 26.62 -3.79
C ASN A 255 -20.58 25.65 -3.65
N TYR A 256 -20.85 24.35 -3.80
CA TYR A 256 -19.82 23.33 -3.70
C TYR A 256 -18.87 23.34 -4.89
N PHE A 257 -19.40 23.50 -6.11
CA PHE A 257 -18.59 23.50 -7.34
C PHE A 257 -17.88 24.83 -7.62
N ALA A 258 -18.25 25.92 -6.98
CA ALA A 258 -17.65 27.23 -7.18
C ALA A 258 -16.12 27.26 -6.91
N GLY A 259 -15.55 26.28 -6.20
CA GLY A 259 -14.13 26.17 -5.88
C GLY A 259 -13.43 24.91 -6.39
N VAL A 260 -14.12 24.06 -7.16
CA VAL A 260 -13.57 22.76 -7.59
C VAL A 260 -13.11 22.85 -9.05
N ALA A 261 -11.82 22.64 -9.30
CA ALA A 261 -11.22 22.64 -10.66
C ALA A 261 -11.75 21.50 -11.58
N GLY A 262 -12.47 20.60 -11.04
CA GLY A 262 -13.36 19.58 -11.60
C GLY A 262 -12.87 18.90 -12.89
N PHE A 263 -13.66 19.10 -13.94
CA PHE A 263 -13.51 18.36 -15.19
C PHE A 263 -12.25 18.66 -16.00
N GLU A 264 -11.62 19.85 -15.86
CA GLU A 264 -10.43 20.19 -16.65
C GLU A 264 -9.21 19.37 -16.23
N GLU A 265 -9.09 19.05 -14.95
CA GLU A 265 -8.04 18.16 -14.45
C GLU A 265 -8.19 16.75 -15.00
N VAL A 266 -9.40 16.19 -14.94
CA VAL A 266 -9.70 14.86 -15.50
C VAL A 266 -9.50 14.83 -17.02
N ARG A 267 -9.88 15.89 -17.74
CA ARG A 267 -9.62 16.02 -19.18
C ARG A 267 -8.13 16.07 -19.51
N ARG A 268 -7.31 16.68 -18.66
CA ARG A 268 -5.86 16.67 -18.80
C ARG A 268 -5.35 15.23 -18.71
N TRP A 269 -5.79 14.46 -17.71
CA TRP A 269 -5.40 13.06 -17.54
C TRP A 269 -5.75 12.20 -18.76
N TYR A 270 -6.92 12.41 -19.36
CA TYR A 270 -7.25 11.70 -20.61
C TYR A 270 -6.24 11.97 -21.72
N ARG A 271 -5.82 13.23 -21.87
CA ARG A 271 -4.82 13.60 -22.90
C ARG A 271 -3.45 13.00 -22.59
N ASP A 272 -3.04 13.00 -21.33
CA ASP A 272 -1.75 12.44 -20.88
C ASP A 272 -1.68 10.93 -21.11
N LEU A 273 -2.81 10.25 -20.97
CA LEU A 273 -2.97 8.81 -21.25
C LEU A 273 -3.17 8.50 -22.74
N GLY A 274 -3.10 9.51 -23.61
CA GLY A 274 -3.21 9.33 -25.07
C GLY A 274 -4.64 9.33 -25.61
N PHE A 275 -5.66 9.50 -24.76
CA PHE A 275 -7.05 9.64 -25.21
C PHE A 275 -7.30 11.04 -25.77
N ARG A 276 -7.12 11.20 -27.08
CA ARG A 276 -7.41 12.45 -27.79
C ARG A 276 -8.68 12.32 -28.57
N PRO A 277 -9.70 13.18 -28.34
CA PRO A 277 -10.90 13.16 -29.17
C PRO A 277 -10.54 13.53 -30.60
N THR A 278 -11.06 12.78 -31.56
CA THR A 278 -10.93 13.07 -32.99
C THR A 278 -11.72 14.30 -33.43
N LYS A 279 -12.63 14.77 -32.60
CA LYS A 279 -13.42 15.99 -32.78
C LYS A 279 -13.42 16.76 -31.44
N PRO A 280 -13.37 18.11 -31.46
CA PRO A 280 -13.50 18.90 -30.23
C PRO A 280 -14.85 18.59 -29.58
N PHE A 281 -14.84 18.45 -28.27
CA PHE A 281 -16.09 18.40 -27.49
C PHE A 281 -16.83 19.74 -27.69
N LYS A 282 -18.09 19.69 -28.11
CA LYS A 282 -18.97 20.85 -28.21
C LYS A 282 -19.43 21.29 -26.83
#